data_e0636df8d3cf3912aa66d125118173ab
#
_entry.id   e0636df8d3cf3912aa66d125118173ab
#
_cell.length_a   1.000
_cell.length_b   1.000
_cell.length_c   1.000
_cell.angle_alpha   90.00
_cell.angle_beta   90.00
_cell.angle_gamma   90.00
#
_symmetry.space_group_name_H-M   'P 1'
#
loop_
_entity.id
_entity.type
_entity.pdbx_description
1 polymer ?
#
loop_
_entity_poly.entity_id
_entity_poly.type
_entity_poly.pdbx_seq_one_letter_code
_entity_poly.pdbx_strand_id
1 'polypeptide(L)'
;MSDRLSADGSPRPEALAHTFYVYEIDRSDGAVRYYGEPLAPRDQVVDRVAPLFRERGYRVSLQYETGEHVLVAEQRTMGIDGFPWLNVVLFLATLATTLFAGARWYDLPLAENPLSIFGAWPFAVAVLGVLGVHEFGHYALSRHHEVQATLPYFIPLPNVLGTLGAVIRMKDHLPSRKALFDIGVAGPLAGLVATIVVTAVGVTLPPVEVGSDALIQQVKLGYPPLIQVIAAILGEPLVYSDPSLMVNPVVLGGWVGAFVTFLNLLPVGQLDGAHTVRALIGDRLDQVQLAVPVALFGVAGWQLLFGDVRAVALWVLWGVLALVLSRVGGARPIDESGVGPTRKAIALLTLLLGVLCFTPAPIVFTG
;
A
#
# COMPACT_ATOMS: atom_id res chain seq x y z
N MET A 1 31.61 -17.72 -22.99
CA MET A 1 30.36 -17.21 -22.41
C MET A 1 29.10 -17.72 -23.12
N SER A 2 29.21 -18.39 -24.27
CA SER A 2 28.04 -18.92 -25.04
C SER A 2 27.51 -20.29 -24.57
N ASP A 3 28.21 -20.97 -23.69
CA ASP A 3 27.96 -22.40 -23.34
C ASP A 3 26.93 -22.66 -22.23
N ARG A 4 26.23 -21.60 -21.75
CA ARG A 4 25.28 -21.70 -20.63
C ARG A 4 23.80 -21.50 -21.02
N LEU A 5 23.49 -21.48 -22.32
CA LEU A 5 22.16 -21.20 -22.82
C LEU A 5 21.54 -22.40 -23.53
N SER A 6 20.22 -22.59 -23.32
CA SER A 6 19.37 -23.44 -24.16
C SER A 6 19.02 -22.69 -25.45
N ALA A 7 18.47 -23.38 -26.45
CA ALA A 7 18.11 -22.81 -27.76
C ALA A 7 17.06 -21.69 -27.66
N ASP A 8 16.26 -21.67 -26.58
CA ASP A 8 15.24 -20.67 -26.25
C ASP A 8 15.74 -19.50 -25.38
N GLY A 9 17.06 -19.47 -25.10
CA GLY A 9 17.67 -18.46 -24.23
C GLY A 9 17.51 -18.70 -22.74
N SER A 10 16.78 -19.76 -22.33
CA SER A 10 16.62 -20.11 -20.91
C SER A 10 17.91 -20.70 -20.33
N PRO A 11 18.15 -20.60 -19.00
CA PRO A 11 19.32 -21.20 -18.36
C PRO A 11 19.38 -22.72 -18.57
N ARG A 12 20.57 -23.27 -18.83
CA ARG A 12 20.79 -24.73 -18.87
C ARG A 12 20.80 -25.30 -17.44
N PRO A 13 20.47 -26.61 -17.26
CA PRO A 13 20.51 -27.29 -15.96
C PRO A 13 21.82 -27.11 -15.19
N GLU A 14 22.95 -27.13 -15.91
CA GLU A 14 24.27 -27.01 -15.31
C GLU A 14 24.46 -25.67 -14.59
N ALA A 15 23.80 -24.61 -15.06
CA ALA A 15 23.86 -23.30 -14.43
C ALA A 15 23.06 -23.24 -13.10
N LEU A 16 22.14 -24.18 -12.87
CA LEU A 16 21.31 -24.31 -11.69
C LEU A 16 21.88 -25.32 -10.68
N ALA A 17 22.84 -26.16 -11.08
CA ALA A 17 23.31 -27.35 -10.37
C ALA A 17 23.81 -27.09 -8.93
N HIS A 18 24.19 -25.87 -8.57
CA HIS A 18 24.60 -25.51 -7.19
C HIS A 18 23.44 -25.17 -6.25
N THR A 19 22.23 -25.00 -6.82
CA THR A 19 21.05 -24.54 -6.04
C THR A 19 19.84 -25.45 -6.23
N PHE A 20 19.72 -26.05 -7.43
CA PHE A 20 18.61 -26.90 -7.79
C PHE A 20 19.09 -27.97 -8.76
N TYR A 21 18.89 -29.24 -8.39
CA TYR A 21 19.24 -30.39 -9.22
C TYR A 21 18.11 -30.68 -10.19
N VAL A 22 18.34 -30.42 -11.49
CA VAL A 22 17.36 -30.63 -12.56
C VAL A 22 17.52 -32.02 -13.15
N TYR A 23 16.44 -32.79 -13.22
CA TYR A 23 16.41 -34.09 -13.90
C TYR A 23 15.53 -34.11 -15.14
N GLU A 24 14.57 -33.20 -15.28
CA GLU A 24 13.67 -33.10 -16.43
C GLU A 24 13.36 -31.63 -16.75
N ILE A 25 13.16 -31.31 -18.03
CA ILE A 25 12.76 -29.99 -18.49
C ILE A 25 11.59 -30.14 -19.45
N ASP A 26 10.47 -29.49 -19.11
CA ASP A 26 9.33 -29.33 -20.01
C ASP A 26 9.24 -27.90 -20.54
N ARG A 27 8.98 -27.77 -21.85
CA ARG A 27 8.82 -26.51 -22.57
C ARG A 27 7.46 -26.46 -23.23
N SER A 28 6.45 -26.33 -22.42
CA SER A 28 5.06 -26.25 -22.85
C SER A 28 4.43 -24.94 -22.41
N ASP A 29 3.38 -24.52 -23.10
CA ASP A 29 2.52 -23.37 -22.72
C ASP A 29 3.25 -22.04 -22.51
N GLY A 30 4.37 -21.80 -23.21
CA GLY A 30 5.13 -20.55 -23.10
C GLY A 30 5.95 -20.41 -21.81
N ALA A 31 6.03 -21.45 -21.00
CA ALA A 31 6.86 -21.54 -19.82
C ALA A 31 7.91 -22.65 -19.96
N VAL A 32 9.04 -22.50 -19.27
CA VAL A 32 10.05 -23.55 -19.12
C VAL A 32 9.96 -24.07 -17.68
N ARG A 33 9.62 -25.34 -17.54
CA ARG A 33 9.52 -26.03 -16.25
C ARG A 33 10.72 -26.92 -16.03
N TYR A 34 11.46 -26.68 -14.95
CA TYR A 34 12.59 -27.51 -14.53
C TYR A 34 12.15 -28.35 -13.35
N TYR A 35 11.95 -29.63 -13.57
CA TYR A 35 11.63 -30.60 -12.52
C TYR A 35 12.92 -31.03 -11.84
N GLY A 36 12.89 -31.06 -10.50
CA GLY A 36 14.10 -31.36 -9.76
C GLY A 36 13.98 -31.27 -8.25
N GLU A 37 15.14 -31.29 -7.59
CA GLU A 37 15.23 -31.18 -6.15
C GLU A 37 16.02 -29.93 -5.71
N PRO A 38 15.53 -29.19 -4.71
CA PRO A 38 16.25 -28.07 -4.14
C PRO A 38 17.49 -28.57 -3.38
N LEU A 39 18.67 -28.02 -3.71
CA LEU A 39 19.92 -28.25 -2.99
C LEU A 39 20.21 -27.16 -1.94
N ALA A 40 19.30 -26.21 -1.80
CA ALA A 40 19.30 -25.16 -0.81
C ALA A 40 17.93 -25.11 -0.09
N PRO A 41 17.80 -24.44 1.06
CA PRO A 41 16.50 -24.17 1.69
C PRO A 41 15.51 -23.58 0.68
N ARG A 42 14.27 -24.05 0.67
CA ARG A 42 13.24 -23.70 -0.34
C ARG A 42 13.05 -22.19 -0.51
N ASP A 43 13.09 -21.46 0.60
CA ASP A 43 12.99 -19.98 0.66
C ASP A 43 14.17 -19.27 0.00
N GLN A 44 15.33 -19.94 -0.14
CA GLN A 44 16.54 -19.39 -0.74
C GLN A 44 16.76 -19.82 -2.20
N VAL A 45 16.08 -20.87 -2.67
CA VAL A 45 16.27 -21.39 -4.05
C VAL A 45 15.99 -20.30 -5.07
N VAL A 46 14.82 -19.68 -4.98
CA VAL A 46 14.39 -18.66 -5.95
C VAL A 46 15.33 -17.45 -5.89
N ASP A 47 15.67 -16.96 -4.71
CA ASP A 47 16.56 -15.81 -4.54
C ASP A 47 17.92 -16.02 -5.20
N ARG A 48 18.45 -17.26 -5.15
CA ARG A 48 19.74 -17.60 -5.73
C ARG A 48 19.72 -17.77 -7.26
N VAL A 49 18.61 -18.27 -7.82
CA VAL A 49 18.48 -18.49 -9.27
C VAL A 49 17.85 -17.31 -10.02
N ALA A 50 17.06 -16.47 -9.36
CA ALA A 50 16.35 -15.36 -9.97
C ALA A 50 17.22 -14.40 -10.78
N PRO A 51 18.45 -14.01 -10.35
CA PRO A 51 19.32 -13.16 -11.14
C PRO A 51 19.63 -13.77 -12.51
N LEU A 52 19.92 -15.08 -12.56
CA LEU A 52 20.25 -15.80 -13.76
C LEU A 52 19.09 -15.82 -14.77
N PHE A 53 17.86 -15.99 -14.28
CA PHE A 53 16.66 -15.97 -15.11
C PHE A 53 16.30 -14.55 -15.55
N ARG A 54 16.42 -13.58 -14.64
CA ARG A 54 16.13 -12.17 -14.93
C ARG A 54 17.00 -11.57 -16.03
N GLU A 55 18.30 -11.83 -16.00
CA GLU A 55 19.23 -11.41 -17.07
C GLU A 55 18.81 -11.90 -18.46
N ARG A 56 17.98 -12.93 -18.52
CA ARG A 56 17.48 -13.56 -19.74
C ARG A 56 16.03 -13.25 -20.07
N GLY A 57 15.44 -12.32 -19.31
CA GLY A 57 14.06 -11.91 -19.52
C GLY A 57 13.02 -12.93 -19.02
N TYR A 58 13.40 -13.80 -18.08
CA TYR A 58 12.47 -14.72 -17.43
C TYR A 58 12.20 -14.32 -15.99
N ARG A 59 10.99 -14.62 -15.53
CA ARG A 59 10.61 -14.69 -14.13
C ARG A 59 10.64 -16.15 -13.70
N VAL A 60 11.15 -16.45 -12.52
CA VAL A 60 11.19 -17.81 -11.99
C VAL A 60 10.43 -17.90 -10.68
N SER A 61 9.70 -18.98 -10.48
CA SER A 61 9.04 -19.35 -9.22
C SER A 61 9.30 -20.82 -8.90
N LEU A 62 9.35 -21.17 -7.62
CA LEU A 62 9.44 -22.55 -7.17
C LEU A 62 8.03 -23.00 -6.74
N GLN A 63 7.52 -24.01 -7.41
CA GLN A 63 6.21 -24.63 -7.16
C GLN A 63 6.41 -26.08 -6.69
N TYR A 64 5.39 -26.64 -6.10
CA TYR A 64 5.35 -28.07 -5.76
C TYR A 64 4.12 -28.65 -6.43
N GLU A 65 4.34 -29.39 -7.51
CA GLU A 65 3.31 -29.96 -8.37
C GLU A 65 3.47 -31.47 -8.41
N THR A 66 2.36 -32.20 -8.27
CA THR A 66 2.29 -33.67 -8.38
C THR A 66 3.33 -34.46 -7.54
N GLY A 67 3.77 -33.89 -6.41
CA GLY A 67 4.76 -34.54 -5.55
C GLY A 67 6.21 -34.14 -5.80
N GLU A 68 6.47 -33.23 -6.75
CA GLU A 68 7.80 -32.82 -7.19
C GLU A 68 8.01 -31.30 -7.10
N HIS A 69 9.26 -30.87 -6.95
CA HIS A 69 9.59 -29.47 -7.02
C HIS A 69 9.82 -29.06 -8.47
N VAL A 70 9.21 -27.96 -8.86
CA VAL A 70 9.30 -27.41 -10.22
C VAL A 70 9.70 -25.94 -10.16
N LEU A 71 10.83 -25.59 -10.80
CA LEU A 71 11.14 -24.20 -11.11
C LEU A 71 10.42 -23.83 -12.41
N VAL A 72 9.42 -22.98 -12.30
CA VAL A 72 8.65 -22.49 -13.45
C VAL A 72 9.24 -21.16 -13.90
N ALA A 73 9.79 -21.12 -15.10
CA ALA A 73 10.35 -19.92 -15.74
C ALA A 73 9.39 -19.44 -16.83
N GLU A 74 8.83 -18.25 -16.64
CA GLU A 74 7.93 -17.58 -17.58
C GLU A 74 8.62 -16.38 -18.20
N GLN A 75 8.37 -16.09 -19.47
CA GLN A 75 8.86 -14.85 -20.07
C GLN A 75 8.29 -13.63 -19.35
N ARG A 76 9.16 -12.68 -19.05
CA ARG A 76 8.75 -11.42 -18.44
C ARG A 76 8.06 -10.54 -19.47
N THR A 77 6.77 -10.35 -19.29
CA THR A 77 6.02 -9.38 -20.08
C THR A 77 5.94 -8.06 -19.30
N MET A 78 6.49 -6.99 -19.88
CA MET A 78 6.45 -5.66 -19.28
C MET A 78 5.18 -4.92 -19.72
N GLY A 79 4.02 -5.44 -19.35
CA GLY A 79 2.74 -4.88 -19.78
C GLY A 79 1.55 -5.34 -18.95
N ILE A 80 0.38 -4.92 -19.36
CA ILE A 80 -0.90 -5.41 -18.86
C ILE A 80 -1.30 -6.56 -19.78
N ASP A 81 -1.40 -7.76 -19.23
CA ASP A 81 -1.83 -8.94 -19.99
C ASP A 81 -3.34 -8.88 -20.20
N GLY A 82 -3.77 -8.54 -21.40
CA GLY A 82 -5.17 -8.40 -21.76
C GLY A 82 -5.87 -7.19 -21.13
N PHE A 83 -7.20 -7.17 -21.20
CA PHE A 83 -7.98 -6.09 -20.56
C PHE A 83 -8.16 -6.37 -19.06
N PRO A 84 -7.87 -5.41 -18.17
CA PRO A 84 -7.86 -5.63 -16.72
C PRO A 84 -9.27 -5.56 -16.11
N TRP A 85 -10.17 -6.48 -16.50
CA TRP A 85 -11.56 -6.48 -16.08
C TRP A 85 -11.77 -6.41 -14.56
N LEU A 86 -10.96 -7.15 -13.81
CA LEU A 86 -11.08 -7.16 -12.35
C LEU A 86 -10.79 -5.78 -11.75
N ASN A 87 -9.73 -5.09 -12.24
CA ASN A 87 -9.42 -3.74 -11.77
C ASN A 87 -10.54 -2.77 -12.09
N VAL A 88 -11.13 -2.86 -13.30
CA VAL A 88 -12.24 -2.00 -13.73
C VAL A 88 -13.49 -2.26 -12.88
N VAL A 89 -13.88 -3.52 -12.67
CA VAL A 89 -15.05 -3.87 -11.85
C VAL A 89 -14.87 -3.40 -10.41
N LEU A 90 -13.69 -3.65 -9.81
CA LEU A 90 -13.40 -3.20 -8.44
C LEU A 90 -13.37 -1.68 -8.34
N PHE A 91 -12.82 -0.97 -9.32
CA PHE A 91 -12.84 0.49 -9.34
C PHE A 91 -14.27 1.04 -9.42
N LEU A 92 -15.09 0.51 -10.31
CA LEU A 92 -16.50 0.94 -10.44
C LEU A 92 -17.31 0.63 -9.18
N ALA A 93 -17.10 -0.54 -8.58
CA ALA A 93 -17.74 -0.90 -7.30
C ALA A 93 -17.28 0.04 -6.17
N THR A 94 -15.99 0.36 -6.11
CA THR A 94 -15.45 1.29 -5.11
C THR A 94 -15.93 2.71 -5.34
N LEU A 95 -16.03 3.15 -6.60
CA LEU A 95 -16.61 4.44 -6.94
C LEU A 95 -18.05 4.54 -6.47
N ALA A 96 -18.86 3.49 -6.69
CA ALA A 96 -20.25 3.45 -6.25
C ALA A 96 -20.38 3.50 -4.72
N THR A 97 -19.59 2.70 -3.99
CA THR A 97 -19.60 2.70 -2.52
C THR A 97 -19.07 4.01 -1.94
N THR A 98 -18.08 4.64 -2.59
CA THR A 98 -17.52 5.95 -2.16
C THR A 98 -18.50 7.09 -2.46
N LEU A 99 -19.19 7.07 -3.61
CA LEU A 99 -20.27 8.03 -3.89
C LEU A 99 -21.39 7.90 -2.88
N PHE A 100 -21.77 6.67 -2.53
CA PHE A 100 -22.80 6.42 -1.50
C PHE A 100 -22.37 6.96 -0.13
N ALA A 101 -21.12 6.71 0.29
CA ALA A 101 -20.59 7.26 1.53
C ALA A 101 -20.58 8.79 1.49
N GLY A 102 -20.08 9.40 0.40
CA GLY A 102 -20.08 10.85 0.23
C GLY A 102 -21.49 11.47 0.24
N ALA A 103 -22.47 10.80 -0.38
CA ALA A 103 -23.86 11.27 -0.34
C ALA A 103 -24.41 11.36 1.10
N ARG A 104 -23.99 10.46 1.99
CA ARG A 104 -24.35 10.51 3.42
C ARG A 104 -23.63 11.67 4.15
N TRP A 105 -22.36 11.93 3.81
CA TRP A 105 -21.62 13.07 4.36
C TRP A 105 -22.19 14.42 3.91
N TYR A 106 -22.75 14.53 2.71
CA TYR A 106 -23.42 15.74 2.20
C TYR A 106 -24.92 15.78 2.50
N ASP A 107 -25.47 14.82 3.23
CA ASP A 107 -26.92 14.65 3.51
C ASP A 107 -27.80 14.75 2.25
N LEU A 108 -27.38 14.10 1.17
CA LEU A 108 -28.10 14.17 -0.11
C LEU A 108 -29.39 13.35 -0.04
N PRO A 109 -30.52 13.85 -0.64
CA PRO A 109 -31.83 13.22 -0.55
C PRO A 109 -31.97 11.99 -1.46
N LEU A 110 -31.24 10.92 -1.15
CA LEU A 110 -31.17 9.70 -1.98
C LEU A 110 -32.54 8.98 -2.10
N ALA A 111 -33.38 9.06 -1.07
CA ALA A 111 -34.69 8.42 -1.08
C ALA A 111 -35.68 9.11 -2.04
N GLU A 112 -35.58 10.43 -2.17
CA GLU A 112 -36.44 11.25 -3.03
C GLU A 112 -35.89 11.33 -4.46
N ASN A 113 -34.57 11.44 -4.59
CA ASN A 113 -33.87 11.53 -5.86
C ASN A 113 -32.59 10.69 -5.84
N PRO A 114 -32.63 9.42 -6.29
CA PRO A 114 -31.44 8.56 -6.32
C PRO A 114 -30.26 9.12 -7.13
N LEU A 115 -30.52 9.96 -8.15
CA LEU A 115 -29.47 10.57 -8.96
C LEU A 115 -28.69 11.68 -8.19
N SER A 116 -29.21 12.16 -7.07
CA SER A 116 -28.46 13.08 -6.21
C SER A 116 -27.14 12.50 -5.71
N ILE A 117 -26.94 11.17 -5.73
CA ILE A 117 -25.70 10.50 -5.38
C ILE A 117 -24.49 11.06 -6.15
N PHE A 118 -24.70 11.50 -7.41
CA PHE A 118 -23.64 12.12 -8.20
C PHE A 118 -23.18 13.47 -7.63
N GLY A 119 -23.97 14.14 -6.78
CA GLY A 119 -23.54 15.34 -6.06
C GLY A 119 -22.39 15.08 -5.09
N ALA A 120 -22.15 13.83 -4.71
CA ALA A 120 -21.03 13.43 -3.87
C ALA A 120 -19.70 13.23 -4.63
N TRP A 121 -19.64 13.57 -5.94
CA TRP A 121 -18.42 13.41 -6.74
C TRP A 121 -17.17 14.09 -6.15
N PRO A 122 -17.25 15.28 -5.48
CA PRO A 122 -16.04 15.89 -4.93
C PRO A 122 -15.40 15.03 -3.84
N PHE A 123 -16.23 14.41 -2.98
CA PHE A 123 -15.77 13.44 -1.97
C PHE A 123 -15.13 12.22 -2.61
N ALA A 124 -15.81 11.63 -3.62
CA ALA A 124 -15.29 10.44 -4.30
C ALA A 124 -13.95 10.70 -4.99
N VAL A 125 -13.81 11.84 -5.68
CA VAL A 125 -12.55 12.26 -6.30
C VAL A 125 -11.46 12.52 -5.26
N ALA A 126 -11.80 13.13 -4.13
CA ALA A 126 -10.85 13.39 -3.05
C ALA A 126 -10.29 12.07 -2.47
N VAL A 127 -11.16 11.14 -2.09
CA VAL A 127 -10.75 9.86 -1.48
C VAL A 127 -10.02 8.97 -2.48
N LEU A 128 -10.66 8.70 -3.65
CA LEU A 128 -10.07 7.81 -4.65
C LEU A 128 -8.86 8.42 -5.35
N GLY A 129 -8.81 9.74 -5.48
CA GLY A 129 -7.69 10.47 -6.05
C GLY A 129 -6.42 10.33 -5.20
N VAL A 130 -6.53 10.54 -3.89
CA VAL A 130 -5.38 10.36 -2.98
C VAL A 130 -4.87 8.93 -2.99
N LEU A 131 -5.78 7.94 -2.89
CA LEU A 131 -5.42 6.53 -2.96
C LEU A 131 -4.82 6.16 -4.32
N GLY A 132 -5.43 6.62 -5.41
CA GLY A 132 -4.96 6.35 -6.76
C GLY A 132 -3.58 6.94 -7.04
N VAL A 133 -3.30 8.17 -6.58
CA VAL A 133 -1.98 8.81 -6.72
C VAL A 133 -0.92 8.07 -5.89
N HIS A 134 -1.26 7.61 -4.68
CA HIS A 134 -0.38 6.78 -3.87
C HIS A 134 0.04 5.51 -4.62
N GLU A 135 -0.93 4.71 -5.08
CA GLU A 135 -0.67 3.47 -5.80
C GLU A 135 0.04 3.70 -7.14
N PHE A 136 -0.29 4.81 -7.82
CA PHE A 136 0.39 5.19 -9.07
C PHE A 136 1.87 5.53 -8.82
N GLY A 137 2.22 6.10 -7.68
CA GLY A 137 3.61 6.31 -7.27
C GLY A 137 4.40 5.00 -7.27
N HIS A 138 3.89 3.97 -6.60
CA HIS A 138 4.48 2.64 -6.61
C HIS A 138 4.56 2.04 -8.01
N TYR A 139 3.47 2.11 -8.77
CA TYR A 139 3.42 1.59 -10.13
C TYR A 139 4.46 2.24 -11.05
N ALA A 140 4.57 3.57 -11.00
CA ALA A 140 5.51 4.32 -11.84
C ALA A 140 6.97 3.92 -11.56
N LEU A 141 7.36 3.84 -10.28
CA LEU A 141 8.71 3.44 -9.89
C LEU A 141 8.97 1.94 -10.11
N SER A 142 7.96 1.09 -9.97
CA SER A 142 8.07 -0.32 -10.37
C SER A 142 8.41 -0.44 -11.85
N ARG A 143 7.72 0.33 -12.71
CA ARG A 143 8.02 0.37 -14.16
C ARG A 143 9.41 0.91 -14.45
N HIS A 144 9.85 1.95 -13.73
CA HIS A 144 11.20 2.52 -13.87
C HIS A 144 12.31 1.52 -13.54
N HIS A 145 12.11 0.69 -12.51
CA HIS A 145 13.05 -0.36 -12.11
C HIS A 145 12.81 -1.70 -12.81
N GLU A 146 12.01 -1.72 -13.87
CA GLU A 146 11.66 -2.92 -14.60
C GLU A 146 11.12 -4.04 -13.69
N VAL A 147 10.33 -3.68 -12.68
CA VAL A 147 9.60 -4.59 -11.82
C VAL A 147 8.15 -4.66 -12.30
N GLN A 148 7.70 -5.87 -12.65
CA GLN A 148 6.31 -6.04 -13.07
C GLN A 148 5.37 -5.86 -11.87
N ALA A 149 4.41 -4.95 -12.01
CA ALA A 149 3.37 -4.70 -11.03
C ALA A 149 1.99 -4.69 -11.70
N THR A 150 0.97 -5.04 -10.94
CA THR A 150 -0.43 -4.93 -11.39
C THR A 150 -0.88 -3.47 -11.42
N LEU A 151 -1.98 -3.19 -12.13
CA LEU A 151 -2.73 -1.96 -11.86
C LEU A 151 -3.31 -1.99 -10.44
N PRO A 152 -3.63 -0.82 -9.86
CA PRO A 152 -4.27 -0.76 -8.55
C PRO A 152 -5.58 -1.53 -8.49
N TYR A 153 -5.76 -2.29 -7.41
CA TYR A 153 -7.03 -2.89 -7.02
C TYR A 153 -7.65 -2.02 -5.95
N PHE A 154 -8.70 -1.30 -6.27
CA PHE A 154 -9.51 -0.56 -5.31
C PHE A 154 -10.44 -1.53 -4.59
N ILE A 155 -10.53 -1.41 -3.26
CA ILE A 155 -11.28 -2.37 -2.43
C ILE A 155 -12.57 -1.70 -1.95
N PRO A 156 -13.73 -2.06 -2.53
CA PRO A 156 -15.00 -1.49 -2.12
C PRO A 156 -15.37 -1.97 -0.71
N LEU A 157 -15.82 -1.06 0.13
CA LEU A 157 -16.40 -1.38 1.44
C LEU A 157 -17.49 -0.36 1.77
N PRO A 158 -18.73 -0.80 2.09
CA PRO A 158 -19.82 0.09 2.47
C PRO A 158 -19.67 0.55 3.94
N ASN A 159 -18.66 1.39 4.18
CA ASN A 159 -18.40 2.05 5.45
C ASN A 159 -18.54 3.59 5.29
N VAL A 160 -18.10 4.37 6.29
CA VAL A 160 -18.13 5.84 6.25
C VAL A 160 -17.22 6.46 5.18
N LEU A 161 -16.28 5.72 4.63
CA LEU A 161 -15.35 6.17 3.57
C LEU A 161 -15.71 5.58 2.20
N GLY A 162 -16.46 4.47 2.16
CA GLY A 162 -16.80 3.76 0.93
C GLY A 162 -15.71 2.84 0.39
N THR A 163 -14.56 2.76 1.06
CA THR A 163 -13.43 1.94 0.62
C THR A 163 -12.56 1.48 1.80
N LEU A 164 -11.82 0.38 1.60
CA LEU A 164 -10.71 -0.05 2.46
C LEU A 164 -9.35 0.47 1.97
N GLY A 165 -9.31 1.15 0.82
CA GLY A 165 -8.08 1.59 0.19
C GLY A 165 -7.86 0.99 -1.19
N ALA A 166 -6.64 1.10 -1.67
CA ALA A 166 -6.18 0.47 -2.90
C ALA A 166 -4.85 -0.24 -2.67
N VAL A 167 -4.54 -1.22 -3.49
CA VAL A 167 -3.28 -1.98 -3.39
C VAL A 167 -2.77 -2.34 -4.78
N ILE A 168 -1.45 -2.31 -4.98
CA ILE A 168 -0.79 -2.94 -6.12
C ILE A 168 -0.12 -4.25 -5.68
N ARG A 169 0.08 -5.17 -6.61
CA ARG A 169 0.83 -6.39 -6.38
C ARG A 169 2.06 -6.42 -7.27
N MET A 170 3.24 -6.47 -6.67
CA MET A 170 4.48 -6.75 -7.39
C MET A 170 4.53 -8.23 -7.76
N LYS A 171 4.84 -8.52 -9.02
CA LYS A 171 4.91 -9.89 -9.55
C LYS A 171 6.35 -10.40 -9.63
N ASP A 172 7.34 -9.52 -9.63
CA ASP A 172 8.75 -9.83 -9.76
C ASP A 172 9.50 -9.66 -8.44
N HIS A 173 10.64 -10.37 -8.32
CA HIS A 173 11.61 -10.09 -7.28
C HIS A 173 12.29 -8.73 -7.50
N LEU A 174 12.52 -8.02 -6.42
CA LEU A 174 13.14 -6.70 -6.47
C LEU A 174 14.64 -6.81 -6.80
N PRO A 175 15.15 -6.11 -7.83
CA PRO A 175 16.52 -6.30 -8.29
C PRO A 175 17.60 -5.81 -7.32
N SER A 176 17.30 -4.81 -6.52
CA SER A 176 18.28 -4.19 -5.62
C SER A 176 17.61 -3.46 -4.45
N ARG A 177 18.41 -3.15 -3.42
CA ARG A 177 17.97 -2.25 -2.33
C ARG A 177 17.56 -0.87 -2.83
N LYS A 178 18.16 -0.39 -3.92
CA LYS A 178 17.76 0.89 -4.54
C LYS A 178 16.35 0.81 -5.09
N ALA A 179 16.02 -0.26 -5.82
CA ALA A 179 14.68 -0.49 -6.35
C ALA A 179 13.66 -0.68 -5.22
N LEU A 180 14.01 -1.47 -4.19
CA LEU A 180 13.17 -1.68 -3.00
C LEU A 180 12.85 -0.34 -2.32
N PHE A 181 13.88 0.53 -2.15
CA PHE A 181 13.71 1.85 -1.57
C PHE A 181 12.84 2.76 -2.44
N ASP A 182 13.23 2.92 -3.72
CA ASP A 182 12.56 3.87 -4.62
C ASP A 182 11.08 3.53 -4.81
N ILE A 183 10.76 2.24 -4.95
CA ILE A 183 9.37 1.77 -5.03
C ILE A 183 8.66 1.97 -3.70
N GLY A 184 9.29 1.58 -2.58
CA GLY A 184 8.67 1.66 -1.25
C GLY A 184 8.35 3.09 -0.81
N VAL A 185 9.15 4.09 -1.20
CA VAL A 185 8.94 5.49 -0.81
C VAL A 185 8.04 6.26 -1.76
N ALA A 186 7.90 5.78 -3.02
CA ALA A 186 7.19 6.51 -4.07
C ALA A 186 5.70 6.71 -3.79
N GLY A 187 5.01 5.66 -3.32
CA GLY A 187 3.61 5.75 -2.94
C GLY A 187 3.37 6.76 -1.82
N PRO A 188 4.01 6.60 -0.66
CA PRO A 188 3.91 7.55 0.44
C PRO A 188 4.18 9.01 0.05
N LEU A 189 5.23 9.28 -0.73
CA LEU A 189 5.54 10.64 -1.18
C LEU A 189 4.49 11.19 -2.15
N ALA A 190 4.07 10.41 -3.14
CA ALA A 190 3.03 10.82 -4.08
C ALA A 190 1.69 11.03 -3.34
N GLY A 191 1.34 10.11 -2.43
CA GLY A 191 0.16 10.20 -1.58
C GLY A 191 0.19 11.42 -0.66
N LEU A 192 1.34 11.77 -0.08
CA LEU A 192 1.50 13.00 0.71
C LEU A 192 1.25 14.26 -0.11
N VAL A 193 1.79 14.34 -1.33
CA VAL A 193 1.53 15.48 -2.22
C VAL A 193 0.02 15.59 -2.52
N ALA A 194 -0.63 14.48 -2.87
CA ALA A 194 -2.07 14.46 -3.11
C ALA A 194 -2.86 14.84 -1.83
N THR A 195 -2.44 14.35 -0.66
CA THR A 195 -3.02 14.68 0.65
C THR A 195 -2.96 16.19 0.92
N ILE A 196 -1.81 16.82 0.69
CA ILE A 196 -1.64 18.27 0.87
C ILE A 196 -2.58 19.04 -0.07
N VAL A 197 -2.61 18.67 -1.36
CA VAL A 197 -3.46 19.34 -2.35
C VAL A 197 -4.94 19.19 -2.00
N VAL A 198 -5.38 17.97 -1.73
CA VAL A 198 -6.80 17.68 -1.42
C VAL A 198 -7.22 18.35 -0.10
N THR A 199 -6.35 18.34 0.91
CA THR A 199 -6.63 19.04 2.18
C THR A 199 -6.74 20.56 1.94
N ALA A 200 -5.78 21.13 1.21
CA ALA A 200 -5.79 22.58 0.93
C ALA A 200 -7.06 22.99 0.16
N VAL A 201 -7.47 22.23 -0.85
CA VAL A 201 -8.74 22.45 -1.54
C VAL A 201 -9.92 22.28 -0.59
N GLY A 202 -9.95 21.19 0.17
CA GLY A 202 -11.08 20.84 1.03
C GLY A 202 -11.36 21.88 2.11
N VAL A 203 -10.32 22.44 2.76
CA VAL A 203 -10.50 23.43 3.83
C VAL A 203 -10.97 24.79 3.29
N THR A 204 -10.68 25.12 2.02
CA THR A 204 -11.14 26.38 1.39
C THR A 204 -12.55 26.27 0.78
N LEU A 205 -13.11 25.05 0.71
CA LEU A 205 -14.50 24.88 0.27
C LEU A 205 -15.48 25.32 1.38
N PRO A 206 -16.69 25.79 1.02
CA PRO A 206 -17.72 26.14 2.00
C PRO A 206 -17.99 24.99 2.95
N PRO A 207 -18.21 25.26 4.25
CA PRO A 207 -18.67 24.25 5.19
C PRO A 207 -20.03 23.69 4.76
N VAL A 208 -20.35 22.49 5.22
CA VAL A 208 -21.65 21.87 4.98
C VAL A 208 -22.39 21.72 6.29
N GLU A 209 -23.72 21.64 6.21
CA GLU A 209 -24.55 21.35 7.39
C GLU A 209 -24.32 19.90 7.84
N VAL A 210 -24.31 19.69 9.15
CA VAL A 210 -24.26 18.34 9.73
C VAL A 210 -25.58 17.66 9.41
N GLY A 211 -25.50 16.62 8.59
CA GLY A 211 -26.68 15.90 8.11
C GLY A 211 -27.42 15.12 9.20
N SER A 212 -28.58 14.60 8.81
CA SER A 212 -29.46 13.80 9.68
C SER A 212 -28.99 12.35 9.88
N ASP A 213 -27.98 11.90 9.14
CA ASP A 213 -27.47 10.52 9.20
C ASP A 213 -26.88 10.19 10.57
N ALA A 214 -27.55 9.32 11.33
CA ALA A 214 -27.17 8.94 12.69
C ALA A 214 -25.74 8.36 12.78
N LEU A 215 -25.24 7.66 11.74
CA LEU A 215 -23.88 7.15 11.74
C LEU A 215 -22.87 8.27 11.59
N ILE A 216 -23.13 9.23 10.70
CA ILE A 216 -22.24 10.38 10.47
C ILE A 216 -22.19 11.28 11.71
N GLN A 217 -23.32 11.52 12.37
CA GLN A 217 -23.38 12.31 13.62
C GLN A 217 -22.55 11.68 14.76
N GLN A 218 -22.38 10.37 14.75
CA GLN A 218 -21.61 9.64 15.76
C GLN A 218 -20.11 9.59 15.46
N VAL A 219 -19.65 10.04 14.29
CA VAL A 219 -18.24 10.00 13.92
C VAL A 219 -17.57 11.33 14.20
N LYS A 220 -16.57 11.32 15.10
CA LYS A 220 -15.63 12.43 15.27
C LYS A 220 -14.27 12.05 14.68
N LEU A 221 -13.72 12.93 13.87
CA LEU A 221 -12.39 12.77 13.27
C LEU A 221 -11.35 13.55 14.08
N GLY A 222 -10.27 12.86 14.44
CA GLY A 222 -9.06 13.52 14.93
C GLY A 222 -8.20 13.93 13.76
N TYR A 223 -7.91 15.23 13.63
CA TYR A 223 -7.10 15.73 12.52
C TYR A 223 -5.61 15.55 12.83
N PRO A 224 -4.84 14.84 11.94
CA PRO A 224 -3.39 14.78 12.05
C PRO A 224 -2.74 16.17 12.00
N PRO A 225 -1.54 16.37 12.61
CA PRO A 225 -0.81 17.64 12.57
C PRO A 225 -0.64 18.21 11.15
N LEU A 226 -0.44 17.35 10.15
CA LEU A 226 -0.32 17.79 8.75
C LEU A 226 -1.56 18.57 8.30
N ILE A 227 -2.76 18.06 8.57
CA ILE A 227 -4.02 18.73 8.20
C ILE A 227 -4.19 20.04 8.99
N GLN A 228 -3.88 20.02 10.30
CA GLN A 228 -3.97 21.21 11.15
C GLN A 228 -3.03 22.32 10.68
N VAL A 229 -1.80 21.98 10.26
CA VAL A 229 -0.83 22.95 9.73
C VAL A 229 -1.31 23.54 8.41
N ILE A 230 -1.85 22.72 7.49
CA ILE A 230 -2.38 23.22 6.21
C ILE A 230 -3.54 24.19 6.46
N ALA A 231 -4.50 23.82 7.31
CA ALA A 231 -5.63 24.67 7.65
C ALA A 231 -5.18 26.00 8.30
N ALA A 232 -4.21 25.95 9.23
CA ALA A 232 -3.64 27.13 9.88
C ALA A 232 -2.92 28.06 8.90
N ILE A 233 -2.15 27.52 7.95
CA ILE A 233 -1.47 28.32 6.90
C ILE A 233 -2.47 29.04 6.00
N LEU A 234 -3.60 28.37 5.70
CA LEU A 234 -4.65 28.94 4.85
C LEU A 234 -5.64 29.83 5.62
N GLY A 235 -5.55 29.86 6.97
CA GLY A 235 -6.44 30.64 7.82
C GLY A 235 -7.86 30.07 7.92
N GLU A 236 -8.06 28.79 7.61
CA GLU A 236 -9.35 28.14 7.56
C GLU A 236 -9.59 27.27 8.83
N PRO A 237 -10.81 27.32 9.42
CA PRO A 237 -11.12 26.52 10.60
C PRO A 237 -11.37 25.05 10.26
N LEU A 238 -10.94 24.15 11.13
CA LEU A 238 -11.32 22.73 11.10
C LEU A 238 -12.52 22.41 12.01
N VAL A 239 -12.89 23.34 12.88
CA VAL A 239 -14.03 23.24 13.79
C VAL A 239 -14.74 24.58 13.77
N TYR A 240 -16.05 24.55 13.64
CA TYR A 240 -16.90 25.73 13.60
C TYR A 240 -17.55 26.00 15.00
N SER A 241 -17.78 27.27 15.32
CA SER A 241 -18.51 27.66 16.53
C SER A 241 -19.98 27.30 16.44
N ASP A 242 -20.54 27.21 15.24
CA ASP A 242 -21.88 26.71 15.00
C ASP A 242 -21.82 25.16 14.92
N PRO A 243 -22.46 24.44 15.87
CA PRO A 243 -22.42 22.98 15.89
C PRO A 243 -23.19 22.31 14.73
N SER A 244 -24.00 23.10 14.01
CA SER A 244 -24.69 22.62 12.79
C SER A 244 -23.78 22.57 11.55
N LEU A 245 -22.58 23.13 11.62
CA LEU A 245 -21.63 23.18 10.51
C LEU A 245 -20.45 22.24 10.73
N MET A 246 -20.01 21.63 9.64
CA MET A 246 -18.81 20.83 9.59
C MET A 246 -17.93 21.22 8.38
N VAL A 247 -16.66 20.87 8.43
CA VAL A 247 -15.76 21.04 7.28
C VAL A 247 -16.30 20.29 6.07
N ASN A 248 -16.00 20.82 4.88
CA ASN A 248 -16.41 20.15 3.65
C ASN A 248 -15.88 18.72 3.60
N PRO A 249 -16.71 17.72 3.24
CA PRO A 249 -16.31 16.31 3.18
C PRO A 249 -15.11 16.00 2.29
N VAL A 250 -14.68 16.89 1.40
CA VAL A 250 -13.42 16.78 0.65
C VAL A 250 -12.21 16.70 1.57
N VAL A 251 -12.24 17.32 2.75
CA VAL A 251 -11.17 17.23 3.78
C VAL A 251 -10.94 15.79 4.23
N LEU A 252 -12.00 14.95 4.20
CA LEU A 252 -11.84 13.52 4.52
C LEU A 252 -10.93 12.80 3.53
N GLY A 253 -10.89 13.21 2.27
CA GLY A 253 -9.92 12.67 1.30
C GLY A 253 -8.48 12.92 1.76
N GLY A 254 -8.18 14.13 2.23
CA GLY A 254 -6.89 14.46 2.83
C GLY A 254 -6.64 13.66 4.13
N TRP A 255 -7.65 13.52 4.97
CA TRP A 255 -7.57 12.73 6.19
C TRP A 255 -7.27 11.24 5.89
N VAL A 256 -7.96 10.66 4.91
CA VAL A 256 -7.69 9.28 4.43
C VAL A 256 -6.25 9.17 3.95
N GLY A 257 -5.78 10.13 3.15
CA GLY A 257 -4.42 10.13 2.64
C GLY A 257 -3.36 10.20 3.75
N ALA A 258 -3.56 11.06 4.74
CA ALA A 258 -2.68 11.14 5.91
C ALA A 258 -2.68 9.82 6.69
N PHE A 259 -3.86 9.27 7.00
CA PHE A 259 -3.99 8.05 7.78
C PHE A 259 -3.39 6.83 7.06
N VAL A 260 -3.69 6.66 5.78
CA VAL A 260 -3.12 5.58 4.95
C VAL A 260 -1.60 5.73 4.83
N THR A 261 -1.10 6.94 4.63
CA THR A 261 0.36 7.19 4.60
C THR A 261 1.03 6.83 5.92
N PHE A 262 0.44 7.22 7.06
CA PHE A 262 0.96 6.85 8.37
C PHE A 262 1.03 5.33 8.53
N LEU A 263 -0.06 4.61 8.24
CA LEU A 263 -0.10 3.16 8.37
C LEU A 263 0.90 2.47 7.45
N ASN A 264 0.97 2.90 6.20
CA ASN A 264 1.89 2.31 5.22
C ASN A 264 3.36 2.59 5.55
N LEU A 265 3.68 3.69 6.25
CA LEU A 265 5.05 3.98 6.69
C LEU A 265 5.47 3.23 7.96
N LEU A 266 4.59 2.43 8.57
CA LEU A 266 4.99 1.54 9.67
C LEU A 266 5.99 0.49 9.16
N PRO A 267 7.15 0.32 9.82
CA PRO A 267 8.20 -0.59 9.36
C PRO A 267 7.89 -2.05 9.74
N VAL A 268 6.81 -2.62 9.19
CA VAL A 268 6.34 -3.97 9.51
C VAL A 268 5.83 -4.73 8.28
N GLY A 269 6.26 -5.98 8.15
CA GLY A 269 5.80 -6.91 7.14
C GLY A 269 6.06 -6.46 5.70
N GLN A 270 4.98 -6.25 4.95
CA GLN A 270 5.01 -5.86 3.53
C GLN A 270 4.56 -4.41 3.31
N LEU A 271 4.41 -3.60 4.37
CA LEU A 271 4.08 -2.19 4.24
C LEU A 271 5.25 -1.40 3.65
N ASP A 272 4.98 -0.23 3.08
CA ASP A 272 5.97 0.62 2.41
C ASP A 272 7.11 1.06 3.34
N GLY A 273 6.79 1.30 4.61
CA GLY A 273 7.77 1.57 5.66
C GLY A 273 8.73 0.40 5.86
N ALA A 274 8.24 -0.85 5.77
CA ALA A 274 9.12 -2.01 5.84
C ALA A 274 10.06 -2.09 4.64
N HIS A 275 9.59 -1.82 3.42
CA HIS A 275 10.43 -1.73 2.22
C HIS A 275 11.49 -0.64 2.36
N THR A 276 11.07 0.56 2.77
CA THR A 276 11.94 1.72 2.97
C THR A 276 13.01 1.44 4.03
N VAL A 277 12.62 0.94 5.21
CA VAL A 277 13.54 0.68 6.32
C VAL A 277 14.43 -0.53 6.02
N ARG A 278 13.92 -1.60 5.40
CA ARG A 278 14.73 -2.75 4.97
C ARG A 278 15.83 -2.33 3.98
N ALA A 279 15.52 -1.44 3.06
CA ALA A 279 16.53 -0.90 2.14
C ALA A 279 17.67 -0.15 2.87
N LEU A 280 17.40 0.44 4.04
CA LEU A 280 18.38 1.17 4.84
C LEU A 280 19.22 0.24 5.73
N ILE A 281 18.57 -0.66 6.48
CA ILE A 281 19.19 -1.43 7.56
C ILE A 281 19.28 -2.94 7.30
N GLY A 282 18.74 -3.41 6.15
CA GLY A 282 18.74 -4.82 5.76
C GLY A 282 17.95 -5.71 6.72
N ASP A 283 18.49 -6.90 7.01
CA ASP A 283 17.85 -7.91 7.86
C ASP A 283 17.67 -7.47 9.34
N ARG A 284 18.32 -6.37 9.75
CA ARG A 284 18.05 -5.80 11.07
C ARG A 284 16.60 -5.36 11.27
N LEU A 285 15.87 -5.12 10.16
CA LEU A 285 14.42 -4.86 10.23
C LEU A 285 13.69 -5.99 10.94
N ASP A 286 14.05 -7.26 10.72
CA ASP A 286 13.37 -8.42 11.32
C ASP A 286 13.43 -8.39 12.86
N GLN A 287 14.44 -7.72 13.43
CA GLN A 287 14.56 -7.51 14.88
C GLN A 287 13.73 -6.31 15.38
N VAL A 288 13.64 -5.23 14.59
CA VAL A 288 12.99 -3.99 15.02
C VAL A 288 11.50 -3.94 14.69
N GLN A 289 11.02 -4.69 13.69
CA GLN A 289 9.62 -4.66 13.28
C GLN A 289 8.64 -5.07 14.41
N LEU A 290 9.08 -5.89 15.39
CA LEU A 290 8.28 -6.25 16.56
C LEU A 290 8.01 -5.07 17.51
N ALA A 291 8.81 -3.99 17.41
CA ALA A 291 8.55 -2.77 18.16
C ALA A 291 7.25 -2.07 17.71
N VAL A 292 6.83 -2.27 16.44
CA VAL A 292 5.62 -1.63 15.88
C VAL A 292 4.35 -2.09 16.60
N PRO A 293 4.01 -3.38 16.69
CA PRO A 293 2.82 -3.80 17.44
C PRO A 293 2.90 -3.40 18.92
N VAL A 294 4.07 -3.43 19.55
CA VAL A 294 4.25 -2.96 20.93
C VAL A 294 3.92 -1.48 21.05
N ALA A 295 4.39 -0.63 20.12
CA ALA A 295 4.07 0.79 20.10
C ALA A 295 2.56 1.04 19.91
N LEU A 296 1.90 0.31 18.99
CA LEU A 296 0.46 0.44 18.73
C LEU A 296 -0.38 0.00 19.94
N PHE A 297 -0.01 -1.10 20.60
CA PHE A 297 -0.64 -1.47 21.89
C PHE A 297 -0.34 -0.46 22.99
N GLY A 298 0.84 0.18 22.96
CA GLY A 298 1.20 1.29 23.85
C GLY A 298 0.26 2.49 23.66
N VAL A 299 -0.04 2.85 22.39
CA VAL A 299 -1.03 3.89 22.07
C VAL A 299 -2.42 3.49 22.57
N ALA A 300 -2.85 2.23 22.36
CA ALA A 300 -4.10 1.72 22.88
C ALA A 300 -4.18 1.83 24.43
N GLY A 301 -3.12 1.43 25.12
CA GLY A 301 -3.01 1.55 26.58
C GLY A 301 -3.03 3.00 27.05
N TRP A 302 -2.35 3.89 26.34
CA TRP A 302 -2.38 5.33 26.64
C TRP A 302 -3.79 5.92 26.47
N GLN A 303 -4.49 5.55 25.38
CA GLN A 303 -5.88 5.96 25.16
C GLN A 303 -6.82 5.43 26.25
N LEU A 304 -6.61 4.20 26.72
CA LEU A 304 -7.40 3.61 27.79
C LEU A 304 -7.25 4.36 29.13
N LEU A 305 -6.01 4.83 29.42
CA LEU A 305 -5.69 5.42 30.73
C LEU A 305 -5.85 6.94 30.76
N PHE A 306 -5.59 7.64 29.66
CA PHE A 306 -5.44 9.10 29.62
C PHE A 306 -6.17 9.77 28.45
N GLY A 307 -6.71 9.00 27.51
CA GLY A 307 -7.33 9.51 26.29
C GLY A 307 -8.80 9.12 26.15
N ASP A 308 -9.22 8.85 24.89
CA ASP A 308 -10.59 8.41 24.59
C ASP A 308 -10.64 6.88 24.46
N VAL A 309 -11.32 6.24 25.40
CA VAL A 309 -11.49 4.78 25.43
C VAL A 309 -12.08 4.20 24.12
N ARG A 310 -12.84 5.01 23.38
CA ARG A 310 -13.46 4.61 22.11
C ARG A 310 -12.44 4.45 20.99
N ALA A 311 -11.28 5.12 21.07
CA ALA A 311 -10.18 4.94 20.13
C ALA A 311 -9.34 3.68 20.38
N VAL A 312 -9.49 3.01 21.53
CA VAL A 312 -8.71 1.84 21.93
C VAL A 312 -8.85 0.70 20.93
N ALA A 313 -10.09 0.39 20.53
CA ALA A 313 -10.38 -0.73 19.64
C ALA A 313 -9.63 -0.63 18.29
N LEU A 314 -9.50 0.57 17.73
CA LEU A 314 -8.78 0.82 16.49
C LEU A 314 -7.28 0.48 16.63
N TRP A 315 -6.64 0.93 17.70
CA TRP A 315 -5.22 0.68 17.92
C TRP A 315 -4.92 -0.77 18.32
N VAL A 316 -5.84 -1.43 19.02
CA VAL A 316 -5.76 -2.89 19.26
C VAL A 316 -5.85 -3.65 17.95
N LEU A 317 -6.80 -3.30 17.07
CA LEU A 317 -6.93 -3.91 15.75
C LEU A 317 -5.62 -3.76 14.93
N TRP A 318 -5.08 -2.54 14.84
CA TRP A 318 -3.84 -2.30 14.11
C TRP A 318 -2.63 -2.95 14.77
N GLY A 319 -2.59 -3.02 16.10
CA GLY A 319 -1.56 -3.77 16.85
C GLY A 319 -1.57 -5.26 16.52
N VAL A 320 -2.75 -5.88 16.46
CA VAL A 320 -2.92 -7.30 16.07
C VAL A 320 -2.53 -7.49 14.61
N LEU A 321 -2.99 -6.62 13.69
CA LEU A 321 -2.62 -6.70 12.27
C LEU A 321 -1.10 -6.56 12.09
N ALA A 322 -0.46 -5.59 12.75
CA ALA A 322 0.98 -5.43 12.72
C ALA A 322 1.73 -6.67 13.26
N LEU A 323 1.21 -7.30 14.32
CA LEU A 323 1.77 -8.54 14.84
C LEU A 323 1.65 -9.70 13.84
N VAL A 324 0.55 -9.81 13.12
CA VAL A 324 0.37 -10.80 12.05
C VAL A 324 1.32 -10.50 10.90
N LEU A 325 1.34 -9.24 10.42
CA LEU A 325 2.20 -8.81 9.32
C LEU A 325 3.69 -8.99 9.62
N SER A 326 4.12 -8.82 10.88
CA SER A 326 5.52 -9.04 11.26
C SER A 326 5.98 -10.50 11.10
N ARG A 327 5.05 -11.45 11.01
CA ARG A 327 5.33 -12.87 10.76
C ARG A 327 5.28 -13.23 9.28
N VAL A 328 4.69 -12.38 8.46
CA VAL A 328 4.71 -12.52 7.00
C VAL A 328 5.99 -11.87 6.50
N GLY A 329 6.91 -12.63 5.97
CA GLY A 329 8.20 -12.12 5.49
C GLY A 329 8.02 -10.96 4.52
N GLY A 330 8.84 -9.92 4.66
CA GLY A 330 8.89 -8.79 3.72
C GLY A 330 9.70 -9.11 2.46
N ALA A 331 9.53 -8.30 1.41
CA ALA A 331 10.31 -8.42 0.17
C ALA A 331 11.81 -8.26 0.45
N ARG A 332 12.61 -9.16 -0.13
CA ARG A 332 14.09 -9.12 -0.08
C ARG A 332 14.63 -8.75 -1.45
N PRO A 333 15.58 -7.82 -1.53
CA PRO A 333 16.22 -7.48 -2.80
C PRO A 333 17.29 -8.50 -3.16
N ILE A 334 17.52 -8.70 -4.47
CA ILE A 334 18.56 -9.60 -4.97
C ILE A 334 19.97 -9.02 -4.71
N ASP A 335 20.17 -7.72 -5.00
CA ASP A 335 21.41 -6.99 -4.71
C ASP A 335 21.25 -6.24 -3.39
N GLU A 336 22.06 -6.57 -2.41
CA GLU A 336 22.07 -5.97 -1.08
C GLU A 336 23.02 -4.78 -0.92
N SER A 337 23.52 -4.22 -2.01
CA SER A 337 24.38 -3.02 -1.96
C SER A 337 23.64 -1.82 -1.35
N GLY A 338 24.38 -0.95 -0.66
CA GLY A 338 23.79 0.18 0.07
C GLY A 338 23.08 1.21 -0.83
N VAL A 339 22.09 1.90 -0.29
CA VAL A 339 21.23 2.86 -1.03
C VAL A 339 21.84 4.24 -1.26
N GLY A 340 22.97 4.57 -0.64
CA GLY A 340 23.62 5.88 -0.77
C GLY A 340 23.01 6.97 0.13
N PRO A 341 23.69 8.13 0.27
CA PRO A 341 23.31 9.18 1.23
C PRO A 341 22.02 9.90 0.85
N THR A 342 21.80 10.17 -0.43
CA THR A 342 20.57 10.87 -0.90
C THR A 342 19.31 10.10 -0.54
N ARG A 343 19.28 8.78 -0.76
CA ARG A 343 18.14 7.94 -0.39
C ARG A 343 17.92 7.87 1.11
N LYS A 344 19.01 7.90 1.90
CA LYS A 344 18.92 7.98 3.38
C LYS A 344 18.26 9.29 3.82
N ALA A 345 18.62 10.41 3.19
CA ALA A 345 18.00 11.71 3.48
C ALA A 345 16.51 11.74 3.10
N ILE A 346 16.16 11.19 1.93
CA ILE A 346 14.76 11.06 1.49
C ILE A 346 13.97 10.17 2.47
N ALA A 347 14.54 9.04 2.91
CA ALA A 347 13.91 8.17 3.90
C ALA A 347 13.59 8.91 5.20
N LEU A 348 14.59 9.62 5.74
CA LEU A 348 14.40 10.39 6.97
C LEU A 348 13.29 11.43 6.81
N LEU A 349 13.31 12.19 5.70
CA LEU A 349 12.26 13.17 5.41
C LEU A 349 10.88 12.50 5.32
N THR A 350 10.77 11.38 4.59
CA THR A 350 9.50 10.65 4.43
C THR A 350 8.96 10.14 5.76
N LEU A 351 9.82 9.57 6.61
CA LEU A 351 9.43 9.10 7.94
C LEU A 351 9.01 10.26 8.85
N LEU A 352 9.71 11.39 8.80
CA LEU A 352 9.33 12.59 9.57
C LEU A 352 7.97 13.14 9.11
N LEU A 353 7.72 13.20 7.80
CA LEU A 353 6.41 13.58 7.25
C LEU A 353 5.32 12.58 7.65
N GLY A 354 5.65 11.29 7.71
CA GLY A 354 4.75 10.25 8.21
C GLY A 354 4.33 10.48 9.67
N VAL A 355 5.23 10.99 10.52
CA VAL A 355 4.88 11.36 11.91
C VAL A 355 3.85 12.49 11.95
N LEU A 356 3.90 13.45 11.02
CA LEU A 356 2.88 14.51 10.92
C LEU A 356 1.51 13.99 10.49
N CYS A 357 1.45 12.78 9.94
CA CYS A 357 0.21 12.10 9.57
C CYS A 357 -0.41 11.31 10.73
N PHE A 358 0.28 11.18 11.87
CA PHE A 358 -0.21 10.47 13.04
C PHE A 358 -1.21 11.31 13.84
N THR A 359 -2.29 10.68 14.29
CA THR A 359 -3.17 11.20 15.34
C THR A 359 -3.56 10.07 16.29
N PRO A 360 -3.53 10.30 17.63
CA PRO A 360 -3.82 9.23 18.58
C PRO A 360 -5.28 8.80 18.64
N ALA A 361 -6.19 9.62 18.15
CA ALA A 361 -7.63 9.31 18.07
C ALA A 361 -8.16 9.64 16.66
N PRO A 362 -7.80 8.86 15.63
CA PRO A 362 -8.15 9.18 14.24
C PRO A 362 -9.64 9.14 13.97
N ILE A 363 -10.35 8.17 14.53
CA ILE A 363 -11.81 8.05 14.46
C ILE A 363 -12.32 7.70 15.86
N VAL A 364 -13.32 8.44 16.32
CA VAL A 364 -14.01 8.19 17.57
C VAL A 364 -15.51 8.12 17.30
N PHE A 365 -16.16 7.05 17.73
CA PHE A 365 -17.60 6.90 17.67
C PHE A 365 -18.21 7.41 18.98
N THR A 366 -19.11 8.40 18.88
CA THR A 366 -19.69 9.13 20.05
C THR A 366 -21.06 8.61 20.47
N GLY A 367 -21.50 7.46 19.93
CA GLY A 367 -22.75 6.82 20.28
C GLY A 367 -22.76 6.15 21.64
#